data_e626afe6453f7499cf4d260b9ff8cc9c
#
_entry.id   e626afe6453f7499cf4d260b9ff8cc9c
#
_cell.length_a   1.000
_cell.length_b   1.000
_cell.length_c   1.000
_cell.angle_alpha   90.00
_cell.angle_beta   90.00
_cell.angle_gamma   90.00
#
_symmetry.space_group_name_H-M   'P 1'
#
loop_
_entity.id
_entity.type
_entity.pdbx_description
1 polymer ?
#
loop_
_entity_poly.entity_id
_entity_poly.type
_entity_poly.pdbx_seq_one_letter_code
_entity_poly.pdbx_strand_id
1 'polypeptide(L)'
;MFKATTRKLMLGAAALMVSALVAAPAFAQKTRITVYSALETDQVGPYKQAFEADNPDVEIAWVRDSTGIITARLLAEKDNPRADVIWGLGASSVSLFESMDMLQPYTPKGADQIKPAFRSSKNPMSWTGMDAWLAVMCYNTVEGGKKNMPKPAAWMDLTNPVYKDSIVMPNPASSGTGYQAVYAWIQIMGEKGAWEFMDKLHQNVAVYTHSGSAPCSQAAKGERVIGIGFDMRGAKEKTGGAPIDVILAKEGAPWDMEATAIVKGTKNLAAAQKLADWAVTKKAYELYGKSYAIVGYPGMNPAPPNYPPSADAAMAKIDLAKMGADRARILAEWTKRYDGKSAPK
;
A
#
# COMPACT_ATOMS: atom_id res chain seq x y z
N MET A 1 -83.67 4.45 70.07
CA MET A 1 -82.56 5.25 69.56
C MET A 1 -81.33 4.37 69.47
N PHE A 2 -81.11 3.72 68.39
CA PHE A 2 -79.86 2.93 68.15
C PHE A 2 -79.44 3.15 66.71
N LYS A 3 -78.23 3.70 66.50
CA LYS A 3 -77.61 3.87 65.19
C LYS A 3 -76.80 2.63 64.88
N ALA A 4 -77.12 2.00 63.81
CA ALA A 4 -76.31 0.87 63.22
C ALA A 4 -75.23 1.43 62.37
N THR A 5 -73.97 0.97 62.63
CA THR A 5 -72.84 1.33 61.90
C THR A 5 -72.51 0.20 60.91
N THR A 6 -72.57 0.45 59.60
CA THR A 6 -72.27 -0.51 58.54
C THR A 6 -70.81 -0.40 58.20
N ARG A 7 -70.04 -1.51 58.38
CA ARG A 7 -68.68 -1.65 57.96
C ARG A 7 -68.65 -2.09 56.47
N LYS A 8 -68.10 -1.30 55.59
CA LYS A 8 -67.76 -1.70 54.20
C LYS A 8 -66.38 -2.35 54.14
N LEU A 9 -66.35 -3.60 53.73
CA LEU A 9 -65.13 -4.28 53.32
C LEU A 9 -64.74 -3.72 51.94
N MET A 10 -63.54 -3.17 51.84
CA MET A 10 -62.87 -2.92 50.53
C MET A 10 -61.93 -4.11 50.23
N LEU A 11 -62.25 -4.90 49.21
CA LEU A 11 -61.28 -5.84 48.58
C LEU A 11 -60.36 -5.02 47.73
N GLY A 12 -59.10 -5.02 48.13
CA GLY A 12 -58.01 -4.49 47.28
C GLY A 12 -57.58 -5.53 46.25
N ALA A 13 -57.81 -5.27 44.98
CA ALA A 13 -57.23 -6.04 43.88
C ALA A 13 -55.80 -5.58 43.65
N ALA A 14 -54.81 -6.41 44.00
CA ALA A 14 -53.41 -6.21 43.66
C ALA A 14 -53.19 -6.60 42.20
N ALA A 15 -53.05 -5.61 41.31
CA ALA A 15 -52.64 -5.82 39.93
C ALA A 15 -51.13 -6.05 39.90
N LEU A 16 -50.67 -7.26 39.65
CA LEU A 16 -49.29 -7.61 39.32
C LEU A 16 -49.00 -7.12 37.90
N MET A 17 -48.33 -5.96 37.77
CA MET A 17 -47.67 -5.55 36.50
C MET A 17 -46.42 -6.39 36.30
N VAL A 18 -46.50 -7.39 35.45
CA VAL A 18 -45.31 -8.07 34.91
C VAL A 18 -44.69 -7.17 33.87
N SER A 19 -43.67 -6.41 34.28
CA SER A 19 -42.82 -5.64 33.35
C SER A 19 -41.96 -6.62 32.54
N ALA A 20 -42.40 -6.96 31.33
CA ALA A 20 -41.57 -7.63 30.37
C ALA A 20 -40.43 -6.68 29.97
N LEU A 21 -39.23 -6.85 30.54
CA LEU A 21 -38.01 -6.25 30.01
C LEU A 21 -37.79 -6.84 28.61
N VAL A 22 -38.18 -6.11 27.58
CA VAL A 22 -37.73 -6.33 26.21
C VAL A 22 -36.22 -5.99 26.21
N ALA A 23 -35.37 -7.03 26.33
CA ALA A 23 -33.95 -6.86 26.12
C ALA A 23 -33.74 -6.45 24.65
N ALA A 24 -33.60 -5.15 24.41
CA ALA A 24 -33.12 -4.67 23.11
C ALA A 24 -31.80 -5.38 22.83
N PRO A 25 -31.57 -5.91 21.62
CA PRO A 25 -30.27 -6.47 21.28
C PRO A 25 -29.23 -5.40 21.49
N ALA A 26 -28.37 -5.58 22.48
CA ALA A 26 -27.18 -4.74 22.64
C ALA A 26 -26.34 -4.98 21.38
N PHE A 27 -26.36 -4.07 20.44
CA PHE A 27 -25.38 -4.05 19.36
C PHE A 27 -24.01 -3.99 20.03
N ALA A 28 -23.31 -5.10 20.07
CA ALA A 28 -21.96 -5.15 20.62
C ALA A 28 -21.14 -4.08 19.87
N GLN A 29 -20.57 -3.16 20.64
CA GLN A 29 -19.74 -2.10 20.06
C GLN A 29 -18.58 -2.76 19.31
N LYS A 30 -18.44 -2.43 18.01
CA LYS A 30 -17.38 -2.96 17.18
C LYS A 30 -16.02 -2.57 17.74
N THR A 31 -15.08 -3.50 17.72
CA THR A 31 -13.69 -3.18 18.03
C THR A 31 -13.09 -2.41 16.87
N ARG A 32 -12.75 -1.14 17.12
CA ARG A 32 -12.14 -0.27 16.12
C ARG A 32 -10.64 -0.44 16.14
N ILE A 33 -10.05 -0.82 14.99
CA ILE A 33 -8.59 -0.93 14.78
C ILE A 33 -8.10 0.17 13.86
N THR A 34 -6.95 0.75 14.20
CA THR A 34 -6.28 1.76 13.38
C THR A 34 -5.32 1.07 12.42
N VAL A 35 -5.57 1.21 11.13
CA VAL A 35 -4.80 0.55 10.07
C VAL A 35 -4.02 1.59 9.27
N TYR A 36 -2.69 1.47 9.31
CA TYR A 36 -1.79 2.31 8.51
C TYR A 36 -1.52 1.67 7.16
N SER A 37 -1.63 2.46 6.08
CA SER A 37 -1.63 1.94 4.72
C SER A 37 -1.02 2.89 3.70
N ALA A 38 -0.44 2.32 2.64
CA ALA A 38 -0.07 3.02 1.42
C ALA A 38 -0.88 2.56 0.19
N LEU A 39 -1.90 1.74 0.39
CA LEU A 39 -2.85 1.34 -0.66
C LEU A 39 -3.40 2.56 -1.40
N GLU A 40 -3.75 2.41 -2.67
CA GLU A 40 -4.39 3.47 -3.43
C GLU A 40 -5.81 3.78 -2.88
N THR A 41 -6.25 5.01 -3.06
CA THR A 41 -7.53 5.49 -2.48
C THR A 41 -8.75 4.69 -2.93
N ASP A 42 -8.70 4.11 -4.12
CA ASP A 42 -9.76 3.28 -4.68
C ASP A 42 -9.74 1.81 -4.23
N GLN A 43 -8.67 1.39 -3.54
CA GLN A 43 -8.55 0.05 -2.94
C GLN A 43 -9.07 -0.01 -1.49
N VAL A 44 -8.85 1.05 -0.70
CA VAL A 44 -9.17 1.04 0.75
C VAL A 44 -10.64 0.79 1.05
N GLY A 45 -11.55 1.33 0.24
CA GLY A 45 -13.00 1.11 0.40
C GLY A 45 -13.41 -0.35 0.19
N PRO A 46 -13.16 -0.94 -0.97
CA PRO A 46 -13.46 -2.35 -1.25
C PRO A 46 -12.81 -3.33 -0.28
N TYR A 47 -11.56 -3.08 0.15
CA TYR A 47 -10.85 -3.96 1.08
C TYR A 47 -11.49 -3.92 2.48
N LYS A 48 -11.78 -2.72 2.99
CA LYS A 48 -12.51 -2.54 4.24
C LYS A 48 -13.87 -3.26 4.20
N GLN A 49 -14.67 -3.02 3.16
CA GLN A 49 -15.99 -3.59 3.01
C GLN A 49 -15.95 -5.14 3.02
N ALA A 50 -15.01 -5.72 2.29
CA ALA A 50 -14.88 -7.17 2.21
C ALA A 50 -14.44 -7.80 3.53
N PHE A 51 -13.50 -7.17 4.23
CA PHE A 51 -13.05 -7.63 5.55
C PHE A 51 -14.17 -7.52 6.59
N GLU A 52 -14.82 -6.35 6.70
CA GLU A 52 -15.87 -6.09 7.70
C GLU A 52 -17.15 -6.93 7.47
N ALA A 53 -17.42 -7.33 6.23
CA ALA A 53 -18.50 -8.27 5.94
C ALA A 53 -18.26 -9.66 6.56
N ASP A 54 -17.00 -10.12 6.59
CA ASP A 54 -16.61 -11.39 7.18
C ASP A 54 -16.32 -11.27 8.70
N ASN A 55 -16.09 -10.06 9.20
CA ASN A 55 -15.73 -9.75 10.59
C ASN A 55 -16.59 -8.58 11.12
N PRO A 56 -17.92 -8.78 11.30
CA PRO A 56 -18.85 -7.68 11.60
C PRO A 56 -18.63 -7.02 12.98
N ASP A 57 -17.83 -7.65 13.84
CA ASP A 57 -17.46 -7.15 15.16
C ASP A 57 -16.20 -6.26 15.14
N VAL A 58 -15.55 -6.08 13.96
CA VAL A 58 -14.38 -5.23 13.79
C VAL A 58 -14.69 -4.07 12.84
N GLU A 59 -14.15 -2.88 13.13
CA GLU A 59 -14.21 -1.70 12.27
C GLU A 59 -12.79 -1.22 11.95
N ILE A 60 -12.49 -1.02 10.66
CA ILE A 60 -11.22 -0.44 10.22
C ILE A 60 -11.29 1.09 10.18
N ALA A 61 -10.34 1.73 10.86
CA ALA A 61 -10.05 3.16 10.75
C ALA A 61 -8.74 3.35 9.98
N TRP A 62 -8.84 3.81 8.73
CA TRP A 62 -7.66 4.03 7.89
C TRP A 62 -6.88 5.28 8.26
N VAL A 63 -5.55 5.14 8.29
CA VAL A 63 -4.60 6.24 8.19
C VAL A 63 -3.75 5.96 6.96
N ARG A 64 -3.99 6.74 5.90
CA ARG A 64 -3.45 6.49 4.56
C ARG A 64 -2.57 7.64 4.10
N ASP A 65 -1.37 7.31 3.64
CA ASP A 65 -0.49 8.19 2.86
C ASP A 65 0.46 7.34 1.99
N SER A 66 1.37 7.96 1.24
CA SER A 66 2.42 7.26 0.49
C SER A 66 3.39 6.52 1.42
N THR A 67 3.98 5.42 0.92
CA THR A 67 4.82 4.48 1.69
C THR A 67 5.88 5.19 2.54
N GLY A 68 6.58 6.18 1.99
CA GLY A 68 7.63 6.87 2.71
C GLY A 68 7.11 7.68 3.89
N ILE A 69 5.94 8.30 3.77
CA ILE A 69 5.30 9.09 4.82
C ILE A 69 4.80 8.17 5.95
N ILE A 70 4.13 7.07 5.60
CA ILE A 70 3.68 6.08 6.58
C ILE A 70 4.88 5.45 7.29
N THR A 71 5.97 5.16 6.56
CA THR A 71 7.22 4.65 7.14
C THR A 71 7.81 5.62 8.16
N ALA A 72 7.95 6.90 7.80
CA ALA A 72 8.48 7.93 8.69
C ALA A 72 7.59 8.11 9.94
N ARG A 73 6.28 8.06 9.77
CA ARG A 73 5.31 8.17 10.85
C ARG A 73 5.42 7.00 11.84
N LEU A 74 5.47 5.76 11.35
CA LEU A 74 5.64 4.57 12.20
C LEU A 74 6.97 4.63 12.98
N LEU A 75 8.06 5.05 12.33
CA LEU A 75 9.35 5.24 13.00
C LEU A 75 9.30 6.31 14.09
N ALA A 76 8.60 7.43 13.86
CA ALA A 76 8.42 8.49 14.86
C ALA A 76 7.53 8.04 16.04
N GLU A 77 6.61 7.12 15.81
CA GLU A 77 5.67 6.58 16.80
C GLU A 77 6.19 5.29 17.49
N LYS A 78 7.43 4.84 17.22
CA LYS A 78 7.95 3.52 17.64
C LYS A 78 7.84 3.26 19.15
N ASP A 79 8.01 4.29 19.97
CA ASP A 79 7.97 4.17 21.43
C ASP A 79 6.53 4.32 22.00
N ASN A 80 5.59 4.78 21.20
CA ASN A 80 4.16 4.88 21.53
C ASN A 80 3.30 4.66 20.28
N PRO A 81 3.18 3.42 19.80
CA PRO A 81 2.48 3.09 18.55
C PRO A 81 1.00 3.48 18.59
N ARG A 82 0.51 4.07 17.51
CA ARG A 82 -0.89 4.43 17.33
C ARG A 82 -1.60 3.50 16.34
N ALA A 83 -0.84 2.82 15.49
CA ALA A 83 -1.37 1.83 14.57
C ALA A 83 -1.54 0.48 15.28
N ASP A 84 -2.61 -0.23 14.97
CA ASP A 84 -2.80 -1.63 15.35
C ASP A 84 -2.23 -2.57 14.28
N VAL A 85 -2.47 -2.24 13.01
CA VAL A 85 -2.07 -3.06 11.86
C VAL A 85 -1.51 -2.17 10.76
N ILE A 86 -0.52 -2.69 10.06
CA ILE A 86 -0.06 -2.25 8.75
C ILE A 86 -0.75 -3.14 7.72
N TRP A 87 -1.42 -2.55 6.72
CA TRP A 87 -2.03 -3.31 5.62
C TRP A 87 -1.81 -2.58 4.29
N GLY A 88 -0.97 -3.17 3.42
CA GLY A 88 -0.56 -2.56 2.15
C GLY A 88 0.49 -1.47 2.33
N LEU A 89 1.64 -1.85 2.88
CA LEU A 89 2.83 -1.00 2.95
C LEU A 89 4.01 -1.77 2.36
N GLY A 90 4.93 -1.09 1.71
CA GLY A 90 6.09 -1.72 1.08
C GLY A 90 6.85 -2.65 2.02
N ALA A 91 7.08 -3.89 1.61
CA ALA A 91 7.76 -4.92 2.40
C ALA A 91 9.20 -4.52 2.77
N SER A 92 9.86 -3.68 1.96
CA SER A 92 11.13 -3.06 2.34
C SER A 92 11.03 -2.25 3.63
N SER A 93 9.94 -1.48 3.83
CA SER A 93 9.67 -0.74 5.07
C SER A 93 9.27 -1.68 6.20
N VAL A 94 8.45 -2.70 5.91
CA VAL A 94 8.02 -3.68 6.91
C VAL A 94 9.20 -4.52 7.41
N SER A 95 10.14 -4.89 6.53
CA SER A 95 11.39 -5.56 6.90
C SER A 95 12.30 -4.69 7.79
N LEU A 96 12.31 -3.36 7.55
CA LEU A 96 13.00 -2.43 8.44
C LEU A 96 12.36 -2.45 9.84
N PHE A 97 11.03 -2.41 9.95
CA PHE A 97 10.34 -2.48 11.24
C PHE A 97 10.56 -3.83 11.94
N GLU A 98 10.61 -4.92 11.18
CA GLU A 98 10.96 -6.24 11.71
C GLU A 98 12.35 -6.25 12.32
N SER A 99 13.34 -5.63 11.67
CA SER A 99 14.72 -5.53 12.18
C SER A 99 14.83 -4.67 13.44
N MET A 100 13.89 -3.75 13.64
CA MET A 100 13.81 -2.85 14.80
C MET A 100 12.89 -3.36 15.91
N ASP A 101 12.39 -4.60 15.80
CA ASP A 101 11.47 -5.23 16.77
C ASP A 101 10.16 -4.44 17.01
N MET A 102 9.67 -3.77 15.95
CA MET A 102 8.45 -2.97 15.99
C MET A 102 7.18 -3.78 15.62
N LEU A 103 7.33 -5.01 15.19
CA LEU A 103 6.22 -5.87 14.76
C LEU A 103 5.91 -6.93 15.81
N GLN A 104 4.60 -7.24 15.95
CA GLN A 104 4.13 -8.34 16.79
C GLN A 104 4.30 -9.66 16.02
N PRO A 105 5.13 -10.60 16.51
CA PRO A 105 5.22 -11.92 15.88
C PRO A 105 3.87 -12.63 15.90
N TYR A 106 3.38 -13.00 14.74
CA TYR A 106 2.15 -13.76 14.56
C TYR A 106 2.15 -14.46 13.20
N THR A 107 1.98 -15.76 13.19
CA THR A 107 1.78 -16.53 11.96
C THR A 107 0.28 -16.60 11.66
N PRO A 108 -0.21 -15.86 10.63
CA PRO A 108 -1.63 -15.88 10.29
C PRO A 108 -2.10 -17.30 9.90
N LYS A 109 -3.35 -17.62 10.22
CA LYS A 109 -3.99 -18.88 9.82
C LYS A 109 -4.10 -18.94 8.31
N GLY A 110 -3.51 -19.96 7.69
CA GLY A 110 -3.44 -20.10 6.24
C GLY A 110 -2.21 -19.47 5.59
N ALA A 111 -1.31 -18.85 6.35
CA ALA A 111 -0.06 -18.31 5.82
C ALA A 111 0.86 -19.36 5.17
N ASP A 112 0.70 -20.64 5.53
CA ASP A 112 1.38 -21.76 4.89
C ASP A 112 0.96 -21.97 3.43
N GLN A 113 -0.23 -21.49 3.05
CA GLN A 113 -0.78 -21.58 1.70
C GLN A 113 -0.21 -20.53 0.73
N ILE A 114 0.39 -19.44 1.21
CA ILE A 114 0.94 -18.40 0.34
C ILE A 114 2.39 -18.73 -0.09
N LYS A 115 2.83 -18.16 -1.20
CA LYS A 115 4.17 -18.38 -1.75
C LYS A 115 5.26 -18.04 -0.72
N PRO A 116 6.34 -18.85 -0.58
CA PRO A 116 7.40 -18.55 0.38
C PRO A 116 8.01 -17.15 0.26
N ALA A 117 8.16 -16.62 -0.97
CA ALA A 117 8.67 -15.27 -1.22
C ALA A 117 7.77 -14.14 -0.66
N PHE A 118 6.51 -14.47 -0.32
CA PHE A 118 5.54 -13.54 0.26
C PHE A 118 5.37 -13.73 1.77
N ARG A 119 6.40 -14.22 2.45
CA ARG A 119 6.36 -14.48 3.89
C ARG A 119 7.62 -13.98 4.57
N SER A 120 7.49 -13.45 5.78
CA SER A 120 8.63 -13.29 6.68
C SER A 120 9.33 -14.64 6.89
N SER A 121 10.65 -14.63 6.91
CA SER A 121 11.46 -15.82 7.19
C SER A 121 11.51 -16.18 8.67
N LYS A 122 10.96 -15.36 9.56
CA LYS A 122 10.93 -15.62 11.00
C LYS A 122 9.86 -16.64 11.38
N ASN A 123 10.04 -17.26 12.53
CA ASN A 123 9.07 -18.17 13.13
C ASN A 123 8.91 -17.81 14.64
N PRO A 124 7.73 -17.31 15.09
CA PRO A 124 6.55 -16.97 14.28
C PRO A 124 6.86 -15.87 13.25
N MET A 125 6.05 -15.82 12.16
CA MET A 125 6.15 -14.76 11.15
C MET A 125 5.88 -13.40 11.76
N SER A 126 6.40 -12.34 11.16
CA SER A 126 6.09 -10.96 11.58
C SER A 126 5.30 -10.20 10.52
N TRP A 127 5.28 -10.69 9.28
CA TRP A 127 4.53 -10.09 8.18
C TRP A 127 4.22 -11.11 7.07
N THR A 128 3.24 -10.79 6.25
CA THR A 128 2.89 -11.53 5.03
C THR A 128 2.73 -10.55 3.87
N GLY A 129 3.21 -10.95 2.68
CA GLY A 129 3.08 -10.18 1.45
C GLY A 129 1.71 -10.39 0.80
N MET A 130 1.26 -9.40 0.07
CA MET A 130 -0.03 -9.37 -0.64
C MET A 130 0.18 -9.55 -2.14
N ASP A 131 0.79 -8.60 -2.77
CA ASP A 131 1.09 -8.47 -4.19
C ASP A 131 2.42 -7.76 -4.39
N ALA A 132 2.94 -7.76 -5.61
CA ALA A 132 4.12 -6.98 -5.97
C ALA A 132 3.76 -5.98 -7.06
N TRP A 133 4.35 -4.77 -6.96
CA TRP A 133 4.23 -3.72 -7.98
C TRP A 133 5.61 -3.33 -8.52
N LEU A 134 5.64 -2.95 -9.79
CA LEU A 134 6.86 -2.64 -10.51
C LEU A 134 6.88 -1.16 -10.92
N ALA A 135 8.04 -0.53 -10.80
CA ALA A 135 8.25 0.78 -11.43
C ALA A 135 8.34 0.63 -12.95
N VAL A 136 7.63 1.52 -13.63
CA VAL A 136 7.50 1.55 -15.10
C VAL A 136 7.69 2.96 -15.63
N MET A 137 7.87 3.06 -16.94
CA MET A 137 7.77 4.31 -17.68
C MET A 137 6.38 4.38 -18.35
N CYS A 138 5.58 5.38 -17.98
CA CYS A 138 4.33 5.72 -18.65
C CYS A 138 4.63 6.78 -19.70
N TYR A 139 4.64 6.39 -20.99
CA TYR A 139 4.96 7.27 -22.10
C TYR A 139 3.67 7.68 -22.84
N ASN A 140 3.40 8.99 -22.89
CA ASN A 140 2.28 9.52 -23.65
C ASN A 140 2.61 9.54 -25.15
N THR A 141 1.91 8.72 -25.94
CA THR A 141 2.19 8.52 -27.36
C THR A 141 1.80 9.73 -28.21
N VAL A 142 0.80 10.50 -27.81
CA VAL A 142 0.34 11.71 -28.50
C VAL A 142 1.31 12.86 -28.27
N GLU A 143 1.63 13.17 -27.02
CA GLU A 143 2.54 14.27 -26.69
C GLU A 143 3.98 13.97 -27.13
N GLY A 144 4.41 12.71 -27.01
CA GLY A 144 5.70 12.26 -27.53
C GLY A 144 5.81 12.42 -29.03
N GLY A 145 4.76 12.04 -29.77
CA GLY A 145 4.71 12.23 -31.23
C GLY A 145 4.73 13.72 -31.63
N LYS A 146 3.92 14.57 -30.99
CA LYS A 146 3.93 16.03 -31.24
C LYS A 146 5.28 16.69 -31.04
N LYS A 147 6.04 16.22 -30.05
CA LYS A 147 7.35 16.77 -29.68
C LYS A 147 8.52 16.04 -30.35
N ASN A 148 8.27 15.08 -31.21
CA ASN A 148 9.28 14.18 -31.79
C ASN A 148 10.20 13.54 -30.74
N MET A 149 9.68 13.20 -29.58
CA MET A 149 10.39 12.51 -28.52
C MET A 149 10.28 11.00 -28.70
N PRO A 150 11.38 10.26 -28.84
CA PRO A 150 11.32 8.82 -29.05
C PRO A 150 10.72 8.12 -27.83
N LYS A 151 10.06 6.96 -28.04
CA LYS A 151 9.60 6.10 -26.97
C LYS A 151 10.79 5.40 -26.30
N PRO A 152 11.01 5.57 -24.97
CA PRO A 152 12.11 4.91 -24.29
C PRO A 152 11.87 3.41 -24.18
N ALA A 153 12.95 2.62 -24.10
CA ALA A 153 12.91 1.18 -23.90
C ALA A 153 13.79 0.73 -22.72
N ALA A 154 14.66 1.60 -22.25
CA ALA A 154 15.63 1.37 -21.21
C ALA A 154 15.67 2.56 -20.22
N TRP A 155 16.09 2.34 -18.98
CA TRP A 155 16.29 3.45 -18.04
C TRP A 155 17.29 4.46 -18.58
N MET A 156 18.39 3.98 -19.17
CA MET A 156 19.44 4.83 -19.74
C MET A 156 18.91 5.77 -20.84
N ASP A 157 17.88 5.41 -21.59
CA ASP A 157 17.29 6.26 -22.61
C ASP A 157 16.78 7.59 -22.01
N LEU A 158 16.31 7.57 -20.76
CA LEU A 158 15.80 8.75 -20.07
C LEU A 158 16.84 9.85 -19.80
N THR A 159 18.12 9.55 -20.00
CA THR A 159 19.22 10.53 -19.90
C THR A 159 19.39 11.37 -21.16
N ASN A 160 18.70 11.01 -22.26
CA ASN A 160 18.80 11.75 -23.52
C ASN A 160 18.27 13.19 -23.33
N PRO A 161 19.03 14.24 -23.70
CA PRO A 161 18.59 15.63 -23.57
C PRO A 161 17.28 15.98 -24.29
N VAL A 162 16.83 15.14 -25.24
CA VAL A 162 15.55 15.31 -25.91
C VAL A 162 14.37 15.35 -24.91
N TYR A 163 14.51 14.70 -23.74
CA TYR A 163 13.49 14.66 -22.71
C TYR A 163 13.57 15.79 -21.68
N LYS A 164 14.41 16.80 -21.90
CA LYS A 164 14.57 17.91 -20.95
C LYS A 164 13.21 18.45 -20.50
N ASP A 165 13.01 18.54 -19.17
CA ASP A 165 11.79 19.00 -18.49
C ASP A 165 10.50 18.24 -18.87
N SER A 166 10.62 17.05 -19.48
CA SER A 166 9.49 16.25 -19.97
C SER A 166 9.21 15.00 -19.13
N ILE A 167 10.07 14.74 -18.12
CA ILE A 167 9.92 13.60 -17.21
C ILE A 167 9.38 14.06 -15.87
N VAL A 168 8.47 13.29 -15.30
CA VAL A 168 8.03 13.40 -13.91
C VAL A 168 8.30 12.09 -13.19
N MET A 169 8.73 12.16 -11.94
CA MET A 169 9.12 11.01 -11.13
C MET A 169 8.65 11.19 -9.68
N PRO A 170 8.35 10.13 -8.92
CA PRO A 170 8.04 10.27 -7.51
C PRO A 170 9.29 10.60 -6.69
N ASN A 171 9.13 11.46 -5.68
CA ASN A 171 10.18 11.71 -4.67
C ASN A 171 10.38 10.43 -3.82
N PRO A 172 11.57 9.86 -3.73
CA PRO A 172 11.82 8.61 -3.01
C PRO A 172 11.67 8.74 -1.48
N ALA A 173 11.76 9.95 -0.93
CA ALA A 173 11.56 10.15 0.50
C ALA A 173 10.07 9.99 0.90
N SER A 174 9.13 10.40 0.04
CA SER A 174 7.69 10.26 0.27
C SER A 174 7.11 9.00 -0.36
N SER A 175 7.58 8.57 -1.53
CA SER A 175 7.00 7.49 -2.33
C SER A 175 7.79 6.19 -2.27
N GLY A 176 7.10 5.06 -2.04
CA GLY A 176 7.69 3.71 -2.18
C GLY A 176 8.16 3.45 -3.61
N THR A 177 7.38 3.84 -4.62
CA THR A 177 7.77 3.71 -6.03
C THR A 177 9.03 4.51 -6.36
N GLY A 178 9.16 5.71 -5.82
CA GLY A 178 10.39 6.50 -5.99
C GLY A 178 11.59 5.83 -5.32
N TYR A 179 11.41 5.32 -4.11
CA TYR A 179 12.50 4.67 -3.38
C TYR A 179 12.93 3.35 -4.03
N GLN A 180 11.98 2.49 -4.43
CA GLN A 180 12.31 1.24 -5.12
C GLN A 180 13.06 1.46 -6.44
N ALA A 181 12.70 2.54 -7.18
CA ALA A 181 13.41 2.91 -8.41
C ALA A 181 14.88 3.24 -8.13
N VAL A 182 15.15 4.12 -7.18
CA VAL A 182 16.51 4.52 -6.79
C VAL A 182 17.32 3.31 -6.30
N TYR A 183 16.73 2.50 -5.41
CA TYR A 183 17.40 1.32 -4.89
C TYR A 183 17.75 0.31 -6.00
N ALA A 184 16.78 0.03 -6.88
CA ALA A 184 17.00 -0.93 -7.96
C ALA A 184 18.04 -0.44 -8.99
N TRP A 185 18.06 0.85 -9.31
CA TRP A 185 19.12 1.41 -10.16
C TRP A 185 20.50 1.21 -9.55
N ILE A 186 20.65 1.34 -8.22
CA ILE A 186 21.89 1.02 -7.51
C ILE A 186 22.25 -0.47 -7.66
N GLN A 187 21.27 -1.38 -7.62
CA GLN A 187 21.53 -2.81 -7.82
C GLN A 187 21.88 -3.15 -9.27
N ILE A 188 21.24 -2.50 -10.25
CA ILE A 188 21.41 -2.76 -11.69
C ILE A 188 22.72 -2.17 -12.20
N MET A 189 23.07 -0.96 -11.80
CA MET A 189 24.18 -0.18 -12.38
C MET A 189 25.40 -0.07 -11.45
N GLY A 190 25.30 -0.59 -10.22
CA GLY A 190 26.25 -0.29 -9.15
C GLY A 190 26.03 1.13 -8.59
N GLU A 191 26.48 1.37 -7.36
CA GLU A 191 26.15 2.63 -6.67
C GLU A 191 26.67 3.87 -7.41
N LYS A 192 27.93 3.85 -7.87
CA LYS A 192 28.52 4.95 -8.63
C LYS A 192 27.77 5.20 -9.95
N GLY A 193 27.53 4.14 -10.74
CA GLY A 193 26.85 4.25 -12.03
C GLY A 193 25.41 4.74 -11.87
N ALA A 194 24.72 4.32 -10.81
CA ALA A 194 23.36 4.78 -10.52
C ALA A 194 23.31 6.27 -10.19
N TRP A 195 24.25 6.79 -9.40
CA TRP A 195 24.30 8.23 -9.11
C TRP A 195 24.64 9.03 -10.38
N GLU A 196 25.59 8.59 -11.21
CA GLU A 196 25.89 9.21 -12.50
C GLU A 196 24.68 9.19 -13.47
N PHE A 197 23.91 8.11 -13.47
CA PHE A 197 22.65 8.02 -14.21
C PHE A 197 21.63 9.04 -13.68
N MET A 198 21.42 9.06 -12.36
CA MET A 198 20.44 9.96 -11.73
C MET A 198 20.82 11.45 -11.89
N ASP A 199 22.11 11.81 -11.89
CA ASP A 199 22.58 13.16 -12.17
C ASP A 199 22.16 13.62 -13.58
N LYS A 200 22.25 12.73 -14.57
CA LYS A 200 21.80 12.98 -15.95
C LYS A 200 20.27 13.01 -16.04
N LEU A 201 19.60 12.01 -15.44
CA LEU A 201 18.13 11.95 -15.39
C LEU A 201 17.53 13.21 -14.77
N HIS A 202 18.12 13.73 -13.70
CA HIS A 202 17.68 14.95 -13.01
C HIS A 202 17.59 16.16 -13.93
N GLN A 203 18.45 16.26 -14.95
CA GLN A 203 18.38 17.34 -15.93
C GLN A 203 17.08 17.30 -16.74
N ASN A 204 16.53 16.11 -16.95
CA ASN A 204 15.33 15.86 -17.74
C ASN A 204 14.05 15.81 -16.89
N VAL A 205 14.18 15.63 -15.56
CA VAL A 205 13.05 15.64 -14.62
C VAL A 205 12.59 17.07 -14.39
N ALA A 206 11.31 17.33 -14.63
CA ALA A 206 10.67 18.62 -14.36
C ALA A 206 10.32 18.77 -12.87
N VAL A 207 9.80 17.70 -12.25
CA VAL A 207 9.34 17.72 -10.86
C VAL A 207 9.35 16.32 -10.26
N TYR A 208 9.66 16.24 -8.95
CA TYR A 208 9.48 15.03 -8.14
C TYR A 208 8.18 15.13 -7.35
N THR A 209 7.23 14.23 -7.64
CA THR A 209 5.88 14.23 -7.03
C THR A 209 5.85 13.57 -5.66
N HIS A 210 4.85 13.92 -4.84
CA HIS A 210 4.65 13.31 -3.52
C HIS A 210 4.28 11.81 -3.61
N SER A 211 3.37 11.45 -4.52
CA SER A 211 2.87 10.08 -4.65
C SER A 211 3.46 9.33 -5.84
N GLY A 212 3.52 7.97 -5.73
CA GLY A 212 3.99 7.10 -6.80
C GLY A 212 3.03 7.01 -8.00
N SER A 213 1.73 7.28 -7.80
CA SER A 213 0.71 7.24 -8.85
C SER A 213 0.67 8.49 -9.73
N ALA A 214 1.02 9.65 -9.18
CA ALA A 214 0.92 10.94 -9.89
C ALA A 214 1.68 10.98 -11.22
N PRO A 215 2.89 10.43 -11.38
CA PRO A 215 3.61 10.51 -12.63
C PRO A 215 2.90 9.84 -13.81
N CYS A 216 2.38 8.62 -13.65
CA CYS A 216 1.61 7.97 -14.72
C CYS A 216 0.31 8.71 -15.00
N SER A 217 -0.37 9.26 -13.99
CA SER A 217 -1.59 10.05 -14.18
C SER A 217 -1.30 11.38 -14.91
N GLN A 218 -0.17 12.04 -14.65
CA GLN A 218 0.24 13.24 -15.38
C GLN A 218 0.59 12.92 -16.84
N ALA A 219 1.31 11.81 -17.06
CA ALA A 219 1.55 11.35 -18.44
C ALA A 219 0.25 11.01 -19.17
N ALA A 220 -0.68 10.32 -18.50
CA ALA A 220 -1.98 9.97 -19.06
C ALA A 220 -2.78 11.21 -19.53
N LYS A 221 -2.71 12.30 -18.78
CA LYS A 221 -3.36 13.58 -19.11
C LYS A 221 -2.61 14.44 -20.13
N GLY A 222 -1.39 14.04 -20.52
CA GLY A 222 -0.54 14.83 -21.41
C GLY A 222 0.17 16.01 -20.74
N GLU A 223 0.13 16.11 -19.41
CA GLU A 223 0.84 17.16 -18.65
C GLU A 223 2.37 17.00 -18.75
N ARG A 224 2.83 15.77 -18.90
CA ARG A 224 4.23 15.38 -19.16
C ARG A 224 4.26 14.25 -20.19
N VAL A 225 5.37 14.14 -20.92
CA VAL A 225 5.54 13.09 -21.92
C VAL A 225 5.82 11.74 -21.27
N ILE A 226 6.62 11.76 -20.20
CA ILE A 226 7.03 10.52 -19.48
C ILE A 226 6.76 10.67 -17.98
N GLY A 227 6.06 9.68 -17.42
CA GLY A 227 5.93 9.49 -15.99
C GLY A 227 6.69 8.24 -15.55
N ILE A 228 7.68 8.36 -14.67
CA ILE A 228 8.20 7.21 -13.93
C ILE A 228 7.22 6.94 -12.79
N GLY A 229 6.42 5.90 -12.91
CA GLY A 229 5.39 5.55 -11.93
C GLY A 229 5.37 4.04 -11.69
N PHE A 230 4.21 3.45 -11.49
CA PHE A 230 4.10 2.01 -11.30
C PHE A 230 3.01 1.38 -12.18
N ASP A 231 3.18 0.10 -12.40
CA ASP A 231 2.49 -0.74 -13.37
C ASP A 231 0.96 -0.72 -13.24
N MET A 232 0.41 -0.93 -12.04
CA MET A 232 -1.04 -0.91 -11.81
C MET A 232 -1.64 0.46 -12.18
N ARG A 233 -0.99 1.56 -11.79
CA ARG A 233 -1.49 2.90 -12.14
C ARG A 233 -1.44 3.13 -13.63
N GLY A 234 -0.32 2.79 -14.29
CA GLY A 234 -0.21 2.87 -15.75
C GLY A 234 -1.25 2.03 -16.48
N ALA A 235 -1.44 0.78 -16.06
CA ALA A 235 -2.44 -0.11 -16.61
C ALA A 235 -3.87 0.43 -16.46
N LYS A 236 -4.20 0.99 -15.30
CA LYS A 236 -5.49 1.60 -15.00
C LYS A 236 -5.77 2.83 -15.86
N GLU A 237 -4.81 3.75 -15.99
CA GLU A 237 -4.94 4.94 -16.85
C GLU A 237 -5.14 4.53 -18.33
N LYS A 238 -4.35 3.55 -18.81
CA LYS A 238 -4.49 3.02 -20.18
C LYS A 238 -5.85 2.33 -20.39
N THR A 239 -6.34 1.59 -19.41
CA THR A 239 -7.66 0.96 -19.45
C THR A 239 -8.78 2.01 -19.48
N GLY A 240 -8.56 3.16 -18.83
CA GLY A 240 -9.45 4.33 -18.93
C GLY A 240 -9.40 5.08 -20.26
N GLY A 241 -8.61 4.62 -21.23
CA GLY A 241 -8.52 5.21 -22.57
C GLY A 241 -7.39 6.24 -22.73
N ALA A 242 -6.51 6.42 -21.74
CA ALA A 242 -5.38 7.34 -21.88
C ALA A 242 -4.38 6.86 -22.95
N PRO A 243 -3.87 7.78 -23.80
CA PRO A 243 -2.94 7.45 -24.88
C PRO A 243 -1.52 7.23 -24.35
N ILE A 244 -1.35 6.27 -23.46
CA ILE A 244 -0.04 5.95 -22.87
C ILE A 244 0.37 4.52 -23.16
N ASP A 245 1.70 4.32 -23.29
CA ASP A 245 2.31 3.01 -23.20
C ASP A 245 2.91 2.82 -21.81
N VAL A 246 2.71 1.61 -21.23
CA VAL A 246 3.27 1.20 -19.95
C VAL A 246 4.48 0.31 -20.25
N ILE A 247 5.68 0.80 -19.95
CA ILE A 247 6.94 0.24 -20.44
C ILE A 247 7.75 -0.30 -19.26
N LEU A 248 8.10 -1.59 -19.31
CA LEU A 248 9.12 -2.21 -18.48
C LEU A 248 10.48 -1.97 -19.11
N ALA A 249 11.44 -1.46 -18.37
CA ALA A 249 12.78 -1.20 -18.87
C ALA A 249 13.56 -2.50 -19.11
N LYS A 250 14.37 -2.53 -20.16
CA LYS A 250 15.17 -3.70 -20.56
C LYS A 250 16.16 -4.16 -19.51
N GLU A 251 16.70 -3.24 -18.71
CA GLU A 251 17.67 -3.53 -17.66
C GLU A 251 17.04 -4.22 -16.43
N GLY A 252 15.72 -4.26 -16.34
CA GLY A 252 14.95 -4.80 -15.25
C GLY A 252 14.05 -3.75 -14.61
N ALA A 253 12.93 -4.20 -14.10
CA ALA A 253 11.94 -3.36 -13.43
C ALA A 253 12.22 -3.33 -11.92
N PRO A 254 12.40 -2.14 -11.32
CA PRO A 254 12.36 -1.97 -9.87
C PRO A 254 11.02 -2.47 -9.30
N TRP A 255 11.05 -3.12 -8.15
CA TRP A 255 9.83 -3.63 -7.53
C TRP A 255 9.91 -3.60 -6.01
N ASP A 256 8.76 -3.61 -5.38
CA ASP A 256 8.56 -3.93 -3.97
C ASP A 256 7.25 -4.75 -3.88
N MET A 257 6.88 -5.23 -2.70
CA MET A 257 5.60 -5.88 -2.49
C MET A 257 4.82 -5.18 -1.37
N GLU A 258 3.50 -5.16 -1.47
CA GLU A 258 2.66 -4.76 -0.36
C GLU A 258 2.63 -5.85 0.70
N ALA A 259 2.68 -5.46 1.97
CA ALA A 259 2.71 -6.39 3.08
C ALA A 259 1.75 -5.99 4.20
N THR A 260 1.34 -7.00 4.96
CA THR A 260 0.50 -6.89 6.16
C THR A 260 1.30 -7.32 7.38
N ALA A 261 1.21 -6.55 8.47
CA ALA A 261 1.87 -6.83 9.73
C ALA A 261 1.07 -6.29 10.91
N ILE A 262 1.16 -6.93 12.07
CA ILE A 262 0.59 -6.42 13.33
C ILE A 262 1.66 -5.55 14.00
N VAL A 263 1.28 -4.37 14.46
CA VAL A 263 2.19 -3.46 15.17
C VAL A 263 2.36 -3.95 16.62
N LYS A 264 3.61 -4.03 17.09
CA LYS A 264 3.92 -4.45 18.46
C LYS A 264 3.36 -3.45 19.46
N GLY A 265 2.71 -3.94 20.51
CA GLY A 265 2.10 -3.10 21.54
C GLY A 265 0.67 -2.66 21.25
N THR A 266 0.04 -3.16 20.17
CA THR A 266 -1.40 -2.94 19.93
C THR A 266 -2.25 -3.40 21.14
N LYS A 267 -3.25 -2.59 21.49
CA LYS A 267 -4.23 -2.94 22.52
C LYS A 267 -5.38 -3.80 21.97
N ASN A 268 -5.47 -3.91 20.65
CA ASN A 268 -6.54 -4.59 19.92
C ASN A 268 -6.03 -5.90 19.25
N LEU A 269 -5.13 -6.64 19.93
CA LEU A 269 -4.42 -7.77 19.34
C LEU A 269 -5.35 -8.81 18.69
N ALA A 270 -6.45 -9.18 19.33
CA ALA A 270 -7.39 -10.18 18.78
C ALA A 270 -8.03 -9.71 17.46
N ALA A 271 -8.41 -8.44 17.37
CA ALA A 271 -8.96 -7.87 16.14
C ALA A 271 -7.88 -7.69 15.05
N ALA A 272 -6.66 -7.32 15.44
CA ALA A 272 -5.50 -7.24 14.55
C ALA A 272 -5.15 -8.62 13.95
N GLN A 273 -5.22 -9.69 14.75
CA GLN A 273 -5.04 -11.08 14.29
C GLN A 273 -6.13 -11.52 13.30
N LYS A 274 -7.40 -11.12 13.53
CA LYS A 274 -8.47 -11.38 12.55
C LYS A 274 -8.17 -10.75 11.19
N LEU A 275 -7.67 -9.51 11.17
CA LEU A 275 -7.27 -8.88 9.92
C LEU A 275 -6.08 -9.58 9.27
N ALA A 276 -5.06 -9.95 10.03
CA ALA A 276 -3.90 -10.68 9.53
C ALA A 276 -4.30 -12.06 8.95
N ASP A 277 -5.18 -12.80 9.62
CA ASP A 277 -5.73 -14.07 9.13
C ASP A 277 -6.53 -13.88 7.84
N TRP A 278 -7.38 -12.84 7.78
CA TRP A 278 -8.19 -12.54 6.60
C TRP A 278 -7.33 -12.13 5.40
N ALA A 279 -6.29 -11.33 5.64
CA ALA A 279 -5.40 -10.81 4.60
C ALA A 279 -4.65 -11.90 3.81
N VAL A 280 -4.54 -13.13 4.35
CA VAL A 280 -3.92 -14.28 3.67
C VAL A 280 -4.94 -15.25 3.08
N THR A 281 -6.24 -14.95 3.13
CA THR A 281 -7.26 -15.78 2.52
C THR A 281 -7.27 -15.67 0.99
N LYS A 282 -7.73 -16.72 0.31
CA LYS A 282 -7.93 -16.68 -1.15
C LYS A 282 -8.81 -15.51 -1.57
N LYS A 283 -9.88 -15.19 -0.79
CA LYS A 283 -10.79 -14.07 -1.03
C LYS A 283 -10.05 -12.73 -1.02
N ALA A 284 -9.11 -12.52 -0.09
CA ALA A 284 -8.28 -11.32 -0.06
C ALA A 284 -7.39 -11.23 -1.31
N TYR A 285 -6.74 -12.32 -1.68
CA TYR A 285 -5.90 -12.35 -2.88
C TYR A 285 -6.68 -12.18 -4.19
N GLU A 286 -7.95 -12.59 -4.25
CA GLU A 286 -8.85 -12.28 -5.37
C GLU A 286 -9.10 -10.77 -5.51
N LEU A 287 -9.13 -10.04 -4.39
CA LEU A 287 -9.20 -8.56 -4.42
C LEU A 287 -7.87 -7.94 -4.85
N TYR A 288 -6.74 -8.40 -4.33
CA TYR A 288 -5.42 -7.91 -4.74
C TYR A 288 -5.19 -8.13 -6.23
N GLY A 289 -5.56 -9.31 -6.74
CA GLY A 289 -5.43 -9.67 -8.15
C GLY A 289 -6.30 -8.87 -9.12
N LYS A 290 -7.28 -8.07 -8.63
CA LYS A 290 -8.01 -7.12 -9.49
C LYS A 290 -7.13 -5.96 -9.95
N SER A 291 -6.08 -5.65 -9.19
CA SER A 291 -5.18 -4.53 -9.43
C SER A 291 -3.79 -4.97 -9.88
N TYR A 292 -3.29 -6.11 -9.39
CA TYR A 292 -1.91 -6.56 -9.58
C TYR A 292 -1.82 -7.92 -10.26
N ALA A 293 -0.87 -8.07 -11.18
CA ALA A 293 -0.64 -9.33 -11.88
C ALA A 293 0.15 -10.34 -11.03
N ILE A 294 0.94 -9.86 -10.06
CA ILE A 294 1.79 -10.69 -9.21
C ILE A 294 1.23 -10.69 -7.80
N VAL A 295 0.68 -11.82 -7.36
CA VAL A 295 0.10 -11.99 -6.02
C VAL A 295 0.71 -13.19 -5.29
N GLY A 296 0.64 -13.16 -3.95
CA GLY A 296 1.25 -14.17 -3.09
C GLY A 296 0.54 -15.53 -3.06
N TYR A 297 -0.68 -15.67 -3.59
CA TYR A 297 -1.43 -16.92 -3.54
C TYR A 297 -1.06 -17.85 -4.70
N PRO A 298 -0.65 -19.13 -4.44
CA PRO A 298 -0.28 -20.06 -5.49
C PRO A 298 -1.43 -20.37 -6.45
N GLY A 299 -1.10 -20.56 -7.72
CA GLY A 299 -2.08 -20.93 -8.76
C GLY A 299 -2.98 -19.77 -9.21
N MET A 300 -2.88 -18.59 -8.58
CA MET A 300 -3.51 -17.37 -9.10
C MET A 300 -2.61 -16.71 -10.13
N ASN A 301 -3.17 -16.43 -11.30
CA ASN A 301 -2.53 -15.71 -12.40
C ASN A 301 -3.45 -14.56 -12.81
N PRO A 302 -3.54 -13.51 -11.99
CA PRO A 302 -4.38 -12.36 -12.33
C PRO A 302 -3.86 -11.69 -13.60
N ALA A 303 -4.79 -11.21 -14.42
CA ALA A 303 -4.47 -10.50 -15.66
C ALA A 303 -5.27 -9.19 -15.73
N PRO A 304 -4.91 -8.18 -14.89
CA PRO A 304 -5.56 -6.88 -14.98
C PRO A 304 -5.43 -6.29 -16.37
N PRO A 305 -6.48 -5.61 -16.91
CA PRO A 305 -6.47 -5.06 -18.26
C PRO A 305 -5.28 -4.10 -18.47
N ASN A 306 -4.64 -4.20 -19.63
CA ASN A 306 -3.47 -3.38 -20.02
C ASN A 306 -2.25 -3.44 -19.08
N TYR A 307 -2.21 -4.40 -18.18
CA TYR A 307 -1.01 -4.64 -17.37
C TYR A 307 0.16 -5.04 -18.28
N PRO A 308 1.40 -4.58 -18.02
CA PRO A 308 2.52 -4.93 -18.89
C PRO A 308 2.75 -6.44 -18.88
N PRO A 309 2.90 -7.08 -20.05
CA PRO A 309 3.14 -8.51 -20.14
C PRO A 309 4.50 -8.88 -19.52
N SER A 310 4.61 -10.09 -18.99
CA SER A 310 5.84 -10.63 -18.40
C SER A 310 6.42 -9.78 -17.26
N ALA A 311 5.54 -9.16 -16.45
CA ALA A 311 5.96 -8.32 -15.33
C ALA A 311 6.85 -9.08 -14.33
N ASP A 312 6.52 -10.33 -14.01
CA ASP A 312 7.30 -11.21 -13.14
C ASP A 312 8.72 -11.49 -13.67
N ALA A 313 8.85 -11.72 -14.97
CA ALA A 313 10.15 -11.97 -15.62
C ALA A 313 11.02 -10.70 -15.69
N ALA A 314 10.41 -9.52 -15.65
CA ALA A 314 11.10 -8.23 -15.70
C ALA A 314 11.63 -7.78 -14.33
N MET A 315 11.24 -8.41 -13.22
CA MET A 315 11.65 -8.01 -11.87
C MET A 315 13.15 -7.99 -11.70
N ALA A 316 13.70 -6.86 -11.27
CA ALA A 316 15.12 -6.74 -10.95
C ALA A 316 15.48 -7.63 -9.74
N LYS A 317 16.74 -8.07 -9.65
CA LYS A 317 17.21 -8.80 -8.46
C LYS A 317 17.34 -7.85 -7.28
N ILE A 318 16.46 -7.95 -6.31
CA ILE A 318 16.38 -7.08 -5.14
C ILE A 318 16.31 -7.93 -3.87
N ASP A 319 17.01 -7.47 -2.82
CA ASP A 319 16.86 -7.95 -1.45
C ASP A 319 16.05 -6.89 -0.67
N LEU A 320 14.82 -7.22 -0.29
CA LEU A 320 13.91 -6.30 0.38
C LEU A 320 14.39 -5.91 1.80
N ALA A 321 15.05 -6.84 2.51
CA ALA A 321 15.59 -6.54 3.83
C ALA A 321 16.76 -5.55 3.73
N LYS A 322 17.66 -5.76 2.77
CA LYS A 322 18.75 -4.83 2.48
C LYS A 322 18.23 -3.48 1.98
N MET A 323 17.20 -3.49 1.14
CA MET A 323 16.51 -2.27 0.69
C MET A 323 15.99 -1.47 1.89
N GLY A 324 15.37 -2.12 2.87
CA GLY A 324 14.93 -1.47 4.10
C GLY A 324 16.09 -0.89 4.93
N ALA A 325 17.16 -1.68 5.12
CA ALA A 325 18.34 -1.27 5.89
C ALA A 325 19.09 -0.08 5.27
N ASP A 326 19.21 -0.04 3.94
CA ASP A 326 19.91 1.03 3.22
C ASP A 326 19.09 2.33 3.08
N ARG A 327 17.79 2.30 3.45
CA ARG A 327 16.85 3.39 3.19
C ARG A 327 17.33 4.77 3.65
N ALA A 328 17.74 4.88 4.91
CA ALA A 328 18.13 6.17 5.48
C ALA A 328 19.34 6.79 4.74
N ARG A 329 20.35 5.97 4.45
CA ARG A 329 21.57 6.38 3.75
C ARG A 329 21.26 6.85 2.31
N ILE A 330 20.50 6.05 1.57
CA ILE A 330 20.15 6.37 0.18
C ILE A 330 19.28 7.62 0.10
N LEU A 331 18.31 7.77 0.97
CA LEU A 331 17.44 8.96 1.00
C LEU A 331 18.21 10.22 1.36
N ALA A 332 19.15 10.16 2.30
CA ALA A 332 19.99 11.30 2.65
C ALA A 332 20.81 11.79 1.45
N GLU A 333 21.47 10.88 0.71
CA GLU A 333 22.25 11.22 -0.49
C GLU A 333 21.35 11.74 -1.62
N TRP A 334 20.19 11.09 -1.86
CA TRP A 334 19.25 11.54 -2.88
C TRP A 334 18.72 12.95 -2.60
N THR A 335 18.27 13.21 -1.36
CA THR A 335 17.75 14.51 -0.93
C THR A 335 18.81 15.61 -1.12
N LYS A 336 20.04 15.34 -0.70
CA LYS A 336 21.15 16.29 -0.89
C LYS A 336 21.35 16.68 -2.35
N ARG A 337 21.16 15.73 -3.30
CA ARG A 337 21.42 15.98 -4.73
C ARG A 337 20.24 16.59 -5.47
N TYR A 338 18.99 16.18 -5.16
CA TYR A 338 17.89 16.36 -6.11
C TYR A 338 16.62 17.00 -5.52
N ASP A 339 16.53 17.24 -4.21
CA ASP A 339 15.29 17.71 -3.57
C ASP A 339 14.82 19.10 -4.05
N GLY A 340 15.69 19.87 -4.68
CA GLY A 340 15.36 21.20 -5.22
C GLY A 340 14.26 21.24 -6.30
N LYS A 341 13.92 20.09 -6.91
CA LYS A 341 12.78 19.95 -7.85
C LYS A 341 11.58 19.21 -7.23
N SER A 342 11.54 19.02 -5.92
CA SER A 342 10.42 18.34 -5.25
C SER A 342 9.18 19.25 -5.24
N ALA A 343 8.01 18.64 -5.54
CA ALA A 343 6.74 19.35 -5.42
C ALA A 343 6.51 19.81 -3.98
N PRO A 344 5.87 20.96 -3.77
CA PRO A 344 5.44 21.38 -2.43
C PRO A 344 4.60 20.31 -1.75
N LYS A 345 4.77 20.19 -0.42
CA LYS A 345 4.03 19.23 0.41
C LYS A 345 2.60 19.68 0.64
#